data_a5c7fa269261fcb098b9f3b19d93b55a
#
_entry.id   a5c7fa269261fcb098b9f3b19d93b55a
#
_cell.length_a   1.000
_cell.length_b   1.000
_cell.length_c   1.000
_cell.angle_alpha   90.00
_cell.angle_beta   90.00
_cell.angle_gamma   90.00
#
_symmetry.space_group_name_H-M   'P 1'
#
loop_
_entity.id
_entity.type
_entity.pdbx_description
1 polymer ?
#
loop_
_entity_poly.entity_id
_entity_poly.type
_entity_poly.pdbx_seq_one_letter_code
_entity_poly.pdbx_strand_id
1 'polypeptide(L)'
;MYSYIVRRLAFGALTVIGVSIIVFAVLRILPGDPLVAIFGPEGFTKLSEAERARYMADLGLSDPLAVQYFRWVADIAQGNFGRSFFRAESVGEMILRRGPLTAEIAIMSVILSWLVGIPVAIVSALRPNSLGDNVSRFLSILFLAVPGFWLGMLIVLAALFMFGYRAPLTGPSLLADPWSNLQVVIGPAVVLGLGQAAYIARMARSSLLEVIREDYVRTARAKGLSRRPVIAFHALPNALLPVITLSGILLGFVLAGSIPVERAFGTPGLGYAMFTAVSERDVFVMQNLVFLYAVVFVLLNILVDLTIAWLDPRIRYR
;
A
#
# COMPACT_ATOMS: atom_id res chain seq x y z
N MET A 1 -5.96 -13.26 -24.99
CA MET A 1 -6.08 -13.35 -23.51
C MET A 1 -4.99 -14.23 -22.92
N TYR A 2 -4.91 -15.52 -23.31
CA TYR A 2 -3.92 -16.42 -22.70
C TYR A 2 -2.46 -15.92 -22.83
N SER A 3 -2.04 -15.54 -24.04
CA SER A 3 -0.69 -14.97 -24.28
C SER A 3 -0.42 -13.69 -23.45
N TYR A 4 -1.42 -12.83 -23.30
CA TYR A 4 -1.31 -11.62 -22.47
C TYR A 4 -1.10 -11.96 -20.98
N ILE A 5 -1.88 -12.90 -20.46
CA ILE A 5 -1.77 -13.36 -19.07
C ILE A 5 -0.40 -13.98 -18.82
N VAL A 6 0.04 -14.90 -19.69
CA VAL A 6 1.36 -15.56 -19.56
C VAL A 6 2.48 -14.53 -19.59
N ARG A 7 2.43 -13.56 -20.51
CA ARG A 7 3.42 -12.49 -20.60
C ARG A 7 3.45 -11.63 -19.32
N ARG A 8 2.28 -11.28 -18.77
CA ARG A 8 2.18 -10.49 -17.51
C ARG A 8 2.72 -11.26 -16.32
N LEU A 9 2.40 -12.54 -16.21
CA LEU A 9 2.94 -13.41 -15.16
C LEU A 9 4.46 -13.57 -15.28
N ALA A 10 4.99 -13.74 -16.50
CA ALA A 10 6.43 -13.84 -16.73
C ALA A 10 7.16 -12.53 -16.33
N PHE A 11 6.64 -11.36 -16.72
CA PHE A 11 7.21 -10.09 -16.28
C PHE A 11 7.07 -9.88 -14.76
N GLY A 12 5.95 -10.28 -14.18
CA GLY A 12 5.76 -10.24 -12.73
C GLY A 12 6.79 -11.10 -12.00
N ALA A 13 6.99 -12.34 -12.45
CA ALA A 13 8.01 -13.23 -11.89
C ALA A 13 9.42 -12.65 -12.02
N LEU A 14 9.77 -12.11 -13.18
CA LEU A 14 11.06 -11.44 -13.40
C LEU A 14 11.25 -10.25 -12.45
N THR A 15 10.19 -9.46 -12.24
CA THR A 15 10.20 -8.33 -11.30
C THR A 15 10.41 -8.82 -9.88
N VAL A 16 9.71 -9.87 -9.44
CA VAL A 16 9.87 -10.45 -8.09
C VAL A 16 11.31 -10.95 -7.87
N ILE A 17 11.89 -11.63 -8.87
CA ILE A 17 13.28 -12.08 -8.81
C ILE A 17 14.22 -10.86 -8.71
N GLY A 18 14.05 -9.85 -9.55
CA GLY A 18 14.87 -8.63 -9.50
C GLY A 18 14.79 -7.94 -8.14
N VAL A 19 13.56 -7.78 -7.60
CA VAL A 19 13.37 -7.18 -6.28
C VAL A 19 13.97 -8.03 -5.18
N SER A 20 13.86 -9.36 -5.22
CA SER A 20 14.47 -10.24 -4.21
C SER A 20 15.99 -10.06 -4.15
N ILE A 21 16.65 -9.95 -5.31
CA ILE A 21 18.10 -9.70 -5.39
C ILE A 21 18.44 -8.33 -4.79
N ILE A 22 17.68 -7.29 -5.16
CA ILE A 22 17.92 -5.93 -4.66
C ILE A 22 17.73 -5.85 -3.15
N VAL A 23 16.63 -6.39 -2.63
CA VAL A 23 16.33 -6.39 -1.19
C VAL A 23 17.41 -7.12 -0.41
N PHE A 24 17.80 -8.30 -0.88
CA PHE A 24 18.88 -9.06 -0.26
C PHE A 24 20.21 -8.29 -0.27
N ALA A 25 20.60 -7.74 -1.42
CA ALA A 25 21.87 -7.03 -1.57
C ALA A 25 21.92 -5.75 -0.72
N VAL A 26 20.86 -4.92 -0.77
CA VAL A 26 20.78 -3.66 -0.01
C VAL A 26 20.95 -3.91 1.48
N LEU A 27 20.28 -4.92 2.04
CA LEU A 27 20.35 -5.21 3.46
C LEU A 27 21.71 -5.80 3.89
N ARG A 28 22.51 -6.32 2.97
CA ARG A 28 23.89 -6.78 3.23
C ARG A 28 24.92 -5.66 3.10
N ILE A 29 24.60 -4.60 2.34
CA ILE A 29 25.47 -3.42 2.16
C ILE A 29 25.24 -2.39 3.29
N LEU A 30 24.07 -2.42 3.94
CA LEU A 30 23.77 -1.50 5.04
C LEU A 30 24.82 -1.61 6.14
N PRO A 31 25.40 -0.48 6.59
CA PRO A 31 26.41 -0.49 7.63
C PRO A 31 25.81 -0.92 8.97
N GLY A 32 26.45 -1.88 9.61
CA GLY A 32 26.06 -2.38 10.93
C GLY A 32 26.33 -3.88 11.03
N ASP A 33 26.87 -4.28 12.19
CA ASP A 33 27.05 -5.70 12.51
C ASP A 33 25.72 -6.22 13.10
N PRO A 34 25.13 -7.30 12.56
CA PRO A 34 23.91 -7.90 13.10
C PRO A 34 24.03 -8.25 14.58
N LEU A 35 25.20 -8.66 15.04
CA LEU A 35 25.46 -8.98 16.46
C LEU A 35 25.39 -7.72 17.33
N VAL A 36 25.83 -6.57 16.82
CA VAL A 36 25.69 -5.29 17.54
C VAL A 36 24.21 -4.91 17.67
N ALA A 37 23.39 -5.23 16.66
CA ALA A 37 21.95 -5.03 16.75
C ALA A 37 21.32 -5.91 17.84
N ILE A 38 21.74 -7.18 17.92
CA ILE A 38 21.18 -8.18 18.87
C ILE A 38 21.65 -7.92 20.32
N PHE A 39 22.93 -7.73 20.50
CA PHE A 39 23.57 -7.67 21.85
C PHE A 39 23.79 -6.24 22.35
N GLY A 40 23.58 -5.24 21.50
CA GLY A 40 23.99 -3.85 21.75
C GLY A 40 25.52 -3.66 21.66
N PRO A 41 26.01 -2.41 21.61
CA PRO A 41 27.45 -2.14 21.52
C PRO A 41 28.25 -2.73 22.68
N GLU A 42 27.72 -2.63 23.89
CA GLU A 42 28.40 -3.16 25.12
C GLU A 42 28.38 -4.68 25.18
N GLY A 43 27.28 -5.32 24.78
CA GLY A 43 27.22 -6.77 24.72
C GLY A 43 28.13 -7.36 23.65
N PHE A 44 28.16 -6.72 22.47
CA PHE A 44 29.05 -7.11 21.37
C PHE A 44 30.54 -7.09 21.76
N THR A 45 31.00 -6.07 22.53
CA THR A 45 32.38 -5.97 22.98
C THR A 45 32.77 -7.06 23.99
N LYS A 46 31.78 -7.63 24.69
CA LYS A 46 32.01 -8.73 25.67
C LYS A 46 32.08 -10.11 25.01
N LEU A 47 31.60 -10.25 23.75
CA LEU A 47 31.67 -11.50 23.02
C LEU A 47 33.13 -11.80 22.60
N SER A 48 33.59 -12.98 22.87
CA SER A 48 34.86 -13.50 22.32
C SER A 48 34.72 -13.69 20.79
N GLU A 49 35.86 -13.74 20.09
CA GLU A 49 35.87 -14.01 18.65
C GLU A 49 35.21 -15.35 18.29
N ALA A 50 35.41 -16.38 19.12
CA ALA A 50 34.79 -17.69 18.94
C ALA A 50 33.26 -17.64 19.08
N GLU A 51 32.76 -16.88 20.05
CA GLU A 51 31.30 -16.68 20.21
C GLU A 51 30.71 -15.89 19.07
N ARG A 52 31.38 -14.83 18.59
CA ARG A 52 30.94 -14.08 17.41
C ARG A 52 30.87 -14.97 16.17
N ALA A 53 31.91 -15.76 15.91
CA ALA A 53 31.95 -16.70 14.80
C ALA A 53 30.82 -17.73 14.88
N ARG A 54 30.53 -18.24 16.08
CA ARG A 54 29.46 -19.20 16.33
C ARG A 54 28.08 -18.56 16.04
N TYR A 55 27.78 -17.37 16.60
CA TYR A 55 26.55 -16.67 16.36
C TYR A 55 26.35 -16.33 14.86
N MET A 56 27.41 -15.89 14.18
CA MET A 56 27.36 -15.63 12.73
C MET A 56 27.05 -16.90 11.91
N ALA A 57 27.64 -18.04 12.34
CA ALA A 57 27.34 -19.33 11.72
C ALA A 57 25.88 -19.78 11.98
N ASP A 58 25.43 -19.68 13.24
CA ASP A 58 24.06 -20.02 13.64
C ASP A 58 23.00 -19.16 12.89
N LEU A 59 23.33 -17.92 12.58
CA LEU A 59 22.51 -17.02 11.77
C LEU A 59 22.65 -17.25 10.25
N GLY A 60 23.54 -18.18 9.83
CA GLY A 60 23.82 -18.45 8.42
C GLY A 60 24.54 -17.31 7.69
N LEU A 61 25.12 -16.36 8.42
CA LEU A 61 25.80 -15.17 7.87
C LEU A 61 27.27 -15.43 7.52
N SER A 62 27.83 -16.58 7.92
CA SER A 62 29.20 -17.00 7.59
C SER A 62 29.33 -17.59 6.18
N ASP A 63 28.22 -17.96 5.53
CA ASP A 63 28.23 -18.54 4.21
C ASP A 63 28.50 -17.48 3.13
N PRO A 64 29.00 -17.87 1.94
CA PRO A 64 29.08 -16.98 0.78
C PRO A 64 27.72 -16.35 0.44
N LEU A 65 27.71 -15.08 0.02
CA LEU A 65 26.46 -14.33 -0.23
C LEU A 65 25.49 -15.05 -1.19
N ALA A 66 26.01 -15.71 -2.22
CA ALA A 66 25.18 -16.49 -3.13
C ALA A 66 24.45 -17.64 -2.41
N VAL A 67 25.13 -18.36 -1.51
CA VAL A 67 24.55 -19.43 -0.72
C VAL A 67 23.45 -18.89 0.22
N GLN A 68 23.70 -17.77 0.88
CA GLN A 68 22.73 -17.09 1.74
C GLN A 68 21.48 -16.71 0.95
N TYR A 69 21.64 -16.14 -0.25
CA TYR A 69 20.54 -15.74 -1.11
C TYR A 69 19.67 -16.94 -1.54
N PHE A 70 20.30 -17.97 -2.09
CA PHE A 70 19.55 -19.16 -2.55
C PHE A 70 18.86 -19.90 -1.41
N ARG A 71 19.50 -19.97 -0.23
CA ARG A 71 18.88 -20.53 0.98
C ARG A 71 17.65 -19.70 1.38
N TRP A 72 17.76 -18.38 1.46
CA TRP A 72 16.65 -17.50 1.79
C TRP A 72 15.48 -17.64 0.81
N VAL A 73 15.74 -17.68 -0.50
CA VAL A 73 14.70 -17.89 -1.51
C VAL A 73 14.04 -19.28 -1.38
N ALA A 74 14.83 -20.32 -1.11
CA ALA A 74 14.32 -21.66 -0.89
C ALA A 74 13.46 -21.74 0.38
N ASP A 75 13.87 -21.10 1.47
CA ASP A 75 13.12 -21.02 2.72
C ASP A 75 11.76 -20.33 2.49
N ILE A 76 11.75 -19.19 1.81
CA ILE A 76 10.48 -18.48 1.46
C ILE A 76 9.58 -19.37 0.60
N ALA A 77 10.13 -20.07 -0.38
CA ALA A 77 9.35 -20.96 -1.25
C ALA A 77 8.69 -22.13 -0.47
N GLN A 78 9.27 -22.49 0.68
CA GLN A 78 8.72 -23.48 1.62
C GLN A 78 7.82 -22.87 2.70
N GLY A 79 7.57 -21.55 2.66
CA GLY A 79 6.78 -20.84 3.66
C GLY A 79 7.52 -20.51 4.95
N ASN A 80 8.85 -20.73 4.99
CA ASN A 80 9.69 -20.38 6.11
C ASN A 80 10.24 -18.96 5.92
N PHE A 81 9.65 -17.99 6.60
CA PHE A 81 10.07 -16.58 6.57
C PHE A 81 11.10 -16.24 7.66
N GLY A 82 11.66 -17.25 8.34
CA GLY A 82 12.60 -17.03 9.44
C GLY A 82 11.96 -16.47 10.71
N ARG A 83 12.80 -15.99 11.62
CA ARG A 83 12.39 -15.47 12.92
C ARG A 83 12.98 -14.08 13.17
N SER A 84 12.27 -13.27 13.95
CA SER A 84 12.78 -12.01 14.47
C SER A 84 13.99 -12.25 15.38
N PHE A 85 15.00 -11.38 15.33
CA PHE A 85 16.12 -11.42 16.27
C PHE A 85 15.68 -11.06 17.70
N PHE A 86 14.71 -10.17 17.83
CA PHE A 86 14.31 -9.58 19.11
C PHE A 86 13.07 -10.20 19.73
N ARG A 87 12.34 -10.99 18.93
CA ARG A 87 11.05 -11.57 19.33
C ARG A 87 11.04 -13.06 19.05
N ALA A 88 10.45 -13.81 19.97
CA ALA A 88 10.30 -15.26 19.80
C ALA A 88 9.31 -15.64 18.69
N GLU A 89 8.78 -14.65 17.94
CA GLU A 89 7.76 -14.79 16.91
C GLU A 89 8.41 -15.09 15.55
N SER A 90 7.83 -16.03 14.79
CA SER A 90 8.20 -16.21 13.40
C SER A 90 7.64 -15.07 12.55
N VAL A 91 8.39 -14.68 11.48
CA VAL A 91 7.90 -13.62 10.55
C VAL A 91 6.63 -14.07 9.84
N GLY A 92 6.49 -15.38 9.55
CA GLY A 92 5.27 -15.93 8.96
C GLY A 92 4.04 -15.75 9.86
N GLU A 93 4.15 -16.05 11.15
CA GLU A 93 3.07 -15.81 12.13
C GLU A 93 2.72 -14.31 12.24
N MET A 94 3.74 -13.46 12.24
CA MET A 94 3.55 -11.99 12.23
C MET A 94 2.76 -11.55 11.00
N ILE A 95 3.09 -12.06 9.81
CA ILE A 95 2.39 -11.76 8.55
C ILE A 95 0.93 -12.21 8.62
N LEU A 96 0.66 -13.42 9.07
CA LEU A 96 -0.69 -13.96 9.17
C LEU A 96 -1.54 -13.21 10.19
N ARG A 97 -0.96 -12.77 11.30
CA ARG A 97 -1.67 -12.07 12.37
C ARG A 97 -1.92 -10.60 12.03
N ARG A 98 -0.94 -9.89 11.46
CA ARG A 98 -1.00 -8.43 11.22
C ARG A 98 -1.40 -8.07 9.79
N GLY A 99 -1.17 -8.95 8.83
CA GLY A 99 -1.46 -8.75 7.42
C GLY A 99 -2.92 -8.40 7.13
N PRO A 100 -3.90 -9.12 7.69
CA PRO A 100 -5.31 -8.81 7.49
C PRO A 100 -5.66 -7.36 7.84
N LEU A 101 -5.16 -6.84 8.94
CA LEU A 101 -5.44 -5.47 9.38
C LEU A 101 -4.89 -4.41 8.39
N THR A 102 -3.66 -4.59 7.91
CA THR A 102 -3.08 -3.71 6.88
C THR A 102 -3.85 -3.81 5.56
N ALA A 103 -4.29 -5.01 5.18
CA ALA A 103 -5.11 -5.21 3.98
C ALA A 103 -6.49 -4.53 4.12
N GLU A 104 -7.13 -4.61 5.27
CA GLU A 104 -8.38 -3.91 5.57
C GLU A 104 -8.21 -2.40 5.43
N ILE A 105 -7.16 -1.82 6.02
CA ILE A 105 -6.83 -0.39 5.88
C ILE A 105 -6.65 -0.01 4.41
N ALA A 106 -5.90 -0.81 3.65
CA ALA A 106 -5.66 -0.55 2.24
C ALA A 106 -6.94 -0.57 1.41
N ILE A 107 -7.78 -1.59 1.59
CA ILE A 107 -9.06 -1.73 0.89
C ILE A 107 -10.00 -0.59 1.26
N MET A 108 -10.16 -0.30 2.55
CA MET A 108 -11.01 0.80 3.00
C MET A 108 -10.53 2.16 2.49
N SER A 109 -9.23 2.40 2.45
CA SER A 109 -8.69 3.66 1.93
C SER A 109 -9.02 3.85 0.44
N VAL A 110 -8.97 2.79 -0.36
CA VAL A 110 -9.35 2.85 -1.78
C VAL A 110 -10.86 3.09 -1.93
N ILE A 111 -11.69 2.39 -1.17
CA ILE A 111 -13.14 2.61 -1.18
C ILE A 111 -13.47 4.06 -0.81
N LEU A 112 -12.88 4.58 0.27
CA LEU A 112 -13.07 5.97 0.70
C LEU A 112 -12.57 6.96 -0.35
N SER A 113 -11.45 6.66 -1.01
CA SER A 113 -10.92 7.53 -2.06
C SER A 113 -11.84 7.64 -3.27
N TRP A 114 -12.56 6.58 -3.62
CA TRP A 114 -13.57 6.58 -4.68
C TRP A 114 -14.85 7.28 -4.24
N LEU A 115 -15.32 6.99 -3.02
CA LEU A 115 -16.53 7.60 -2.46
C LEU A 115 -16.41 9.12 -2.32
N VAL A 116 -15.21 9.64 -2.09
CA VAL A 116 -14.95 11.08 -2.00
C VAL A 116 -14.50 11.65 -3.34
N GLY A 117 -13.51 11.03 -3.99
CA GLY A 117 -12.85 11.57 -5.18
C GLY A 117 -13.75 11.64 -6.41
N ILE A 118 -14.59 10.62 -6.66
CA ILE A 118 -15.44 10.61 -7.84
C ILE A 118 -16.58 11.65 -7.76
N PRO A 119 -17.35 11.78 -6.66
CA PRO A 119 -18.32 12.84 -6.52
C PRO A 119 -17.71 14.25 -6.64
N VAL A 120 -16.56 14.47 -6.00
CA VAL A 120 -15.82 15.74 -6.11
C VAL A 120 -15.42 16.02 -7.55
N ALA A 121 -14.93 15.03 -8.28
CA ALA A 121 -14.58 15.16 -9.70
C ALA A 121 -15.79 15.53 -10.57
N ILE A 122 -16.93 14.87 -10.35
CA ILE A 122 -18.17 15.13 -11.10
C ILE A 122 -18.62 16.57 -10.86
N VAL A 123 -18.74 17.01 -9.62
CA VAL A 123 -19.15 18.39 -9.27
C VAL A 123 -18.21 19.42 -9.92
N SER A 124 -16.91 19.17 -9.81
CA SER A 124 -15.85 20.03 -10.35
C SER A 124 -15.89 20.08 -11.90
N ALA A 125 -16.05 18.94 -12.58
CA ALA A 125 -16.09 18.87 -14.04
C ALA A 125 -17.38 19.47 -14.65
N LEU A 126 -18.52 19.37 -13.94
CA LEU A 126 -19.79 19.87 -14.44
C LEU A 126 -19.95 21.39 -14.33
N ARG A 127 -19.20 22.04 -13.45
CA ARG A 127 -19.20 23.49 -13.24
C ARG A 127 -17.75 24.01 -13.15
N PRO A 128 -17.01 24.01 -14.27
CA PRO A 128 -15.63 24.49 -14.29
C PRO A 128 -15.55 25.94 -13.83
N ASN A 129 -14.47 26.26 -13.12
CA ASN A 129 -14.19 27.60 -12.56
C ASN A 129 -15.24 28.12 -11.54
N SER A 130 -16.17 27.27 -11.09
CA SER A 130 -17.07 27.59 -9.98
C SER A 130 -16.30 27.56 -8.64
N LEU A 131 -16.94 28.10 -7.59
CA LEU A 131 -16.38 28.02 -6.22
C LEU A 131 -16.13 26.58 -5.82
N GLY A 132 -17.04 25.64 -6.13
CA GLY A 132 -16.88 24.21 -5.85
C GLY A 132 -15.68 23.59 -6.58
N ASP A 133 -15.42 23.97 -7.84
CA ASP A 133 -14.23 23.54 -8.57
C ASP A 133 -12.94 24.11 -7.97
N ASN A 134 -12.94 25.38 -7.59
CA ASN A 134 -11.77 26.02 -6.97
C ASN A 134 -11.46 25.43 -5.60
N VAL A 135 -12.47 25.19 -4.75
CA VAL A 135 -12.33 24.55 -3.44
C VAL A 135 -11.84 23.10 -3.61
N SER A 136 -12.39 22.34 -4.54
CA SER A 136 -11.93 20.96 -4.82
C SER A 136 -10.46 20.91 -5.21
N ARG A 137 -10.03 21.83 -6.08
CA ARG A 137 -8.61 21.94 -6.48
C ARG A 137 -7.71 22.33 -5.31
N PHE A 138 -8.13 23.31 -4.51
CA PHE A 138 -7.40 23.72 -3.32
C PHE A 138 -7.25 22.57 -2.31
N LEU A 139 -8.36 21.89 -1.99
CA LEU A 139 -8.32 20.75 -1.07
C LEU A 139 -7.47 19.58 -1.62
N SER A 140 -7.55 19.31 -2.94
CA SER A 140 -6.70 18.29 -3.56
C SER A 140 -5.22 18.64 -3.40
N ILE A 141 -4.82 19.89 -3.63
CA ILE A 141 -3.43 20.33 -3.44
C ILE A 141 -3.03 20.21 -1.96
N LEU A 142 -3.90 20.61 -1.04
CA LEU A 142 -3.66 20.52 0.39
C LEU A 142 -3.40 19.09 0.84
N PHE A 143 -4.29 18.13 0.48
CA PHE A 143 -4.12 16.73 0.86
C PHE A 143 -2.94 16.03 0.18
N LEU A 144 -2.46 16.55 -0.96
CA LEU A 144 -1.24 16.06 -1.61
C LEU A 144 0.03 16.63 -0.98
N ALA A 145 -0.02 17.85 -0.47
CA ALA A 145 1.13 18.53 0.14
C ALA A 145 1.37 18.09 1.59
N VAL A 146 0.30 17.74 2.31
CA VAL A 146 0.38 17.38 3.74
C VAL A 146 0.77 15.90 3.88
N PRO A 147 1.86 15.58 4.61
CA PRO A 147 2.22 14.19 4.87
C PRO A 147 1.12 13.45 5.63
N GLY A 148 0.70 12.27 5.14
CA GLY A 148 -0.40 11.51 5.73
C GLY A 148 -0.20 11.19 7.22
N PHE A 149 1.01 10.80 7.63
CA PHE A 149 1.29 10.52 9.04
C PHE A 149 1.12 11.76 9.94
N TRP A 150 1.46 12.94 9.44
CA TRP A 150 1.29 14.20 10.17
C TRP A 150 -0.21 14.52 10.36
N LEU A 151 -1.01 14.36 9.29
CA LEU A 151 -2.47 14.47 9.38
C LEU A 151 -3.03 13.44 10.37
N GLY A 152 -2.53 12.20 10.33
CA GLY A 152 -2.90 11.16 11.29
C GLY A 152 -2.62 11.55 12.73
N MET A 153 -1.43 12.09 13.01
CA MET A 153 -1.09 12.57 14.35
C MET A 153 -2.02 13.70 14.81
N LEU A 154 -2.37 14.64 13.95
CA LEU A 154 -3.32 15.71 14.27
C LEU A 154 -4.71 15.16 14.60
N ILE A 155 -5.18 14.16 13.85
CA ILE A 155 -6.47 13.50 14.10
C ILE A 155 -6.44 12.80 15.45
N VAL A 156 -5.39 12.04 15.78
CA VAL A 156 -5.24 11.36 17.06
C VAL A 156 -5.21 12.36 18.22
N LEU A 157 -4.46 13.45 18.10
CA LEU A 157 -4.41 14.51 19.11
C LEU A 157 -5.75 15.22 19.27
N ALA A 158 -6.42 15.55 18.16
CA ALA A 158 -7.76 16.16 18.21
C ALA A 158 -8.78 15.21 18.87
N ALA A 159 -8.77 13.92 18.52
CA ALA A 159 -9.63 12.91 19.13
C ALA A 159 -9.40 12.82 20.64
N LEU A 160 -8.15 12.84 21.06
CA LEU A 160 -7.79 12.76 22.47
C LEU A 160 -8.18 14.04 23.25
N PHE A 161 -7.78 15.22 22.75
CA PHE A 161 -7.95 16.46 23.51
C PHE A 161 -9.37 17.05 23.44
N MET A 162 -10.06 16.86 22.29
CA MET A 162 -11.42 17.43 22.14
C MET A 162 -12.52 16.47 22.59
N PHE A 163 -12.30 15.16 22.46
CA PHE A 163 -13.33 14.14 22.73
C PHE A 163 -12.95 13.13 23.80
N GLY A 164 -11.72 13.18 24.36
CA GLY A 164 -11.21 12.18 25.30
C GLY A 164 -11.10 10.76 24.68
N TYR A 165 -11.21 10.67 23.36
CA TYR A 165 -11.27 9.38 22.65
C TYR A 165 -9.88 8.80 22.43
N ARG A 166 -9.76 7.50 22.71
CA ARG A 166 -8.58 6.68 22.39
C ARG A 166 -9.04 5.44 21.63
N ALA A 167 -8.48 5.20 20.48
CA ALA A 167 -8.73 3.95 19.75
C ALA A 167 -8.19 2.75 20.54
N PRO A 168 -8.81 1.55 20.43
CA PRO A 168 -8.27 0.32 21.00
C PRO A 168 -6.86 0.03 20.48
N LEU A 169 -5.96 -0.41 21.36
CA LEU A 169 -4.58 -0.79 20.99
C LEU A 169 -4.50 -2.17 20.34
N THR A 170 -5.52 -3.00 20.54
CA THR A 170 -5.61 -4.34 19.94
C THR A 170 -6.71 -4.31 18.89
N GLY A 171 -6.38 -4.71 17.65
CA GLY A 171 -7.36 -4.85 16.59
C GLY A 171 -7.87 -6.29 16.51
N PRO A 172 -9.06 -6.62 17.04
CA PRO A 172 -9.69 -7.90 16.76
C PRO A 172 -9.95 -8.03 15.25
N SER A 173 -10.13 -9.26 14.76
CA SER A 173 -10.51 -9.44 13.38
C SER A 173 -11.91 -8.85 13.11
N LEU A 174 -12.14 -8.40 11.87
CA LEU A 174 -13.43 -7.84 11.44
C LEU A 174 -14.62 -8.78 11.75
N LEU A 175 -14.39 -10.11 11.67
CA LEU A 175 -15.43 -11.10 11.93
C LEU A 175 -15.67 -11.36 13.41
N ALA A 176 -14.69 -11.13 14.29
CA ALA A 176 -14.82 -11.37 15.72
C ALA A 176 -15.50 -10.20 16.45
N ASP A 177 -15.08 -8.98 16.16
CA ASP A 177 -15.68 -7.74 16.69
C ASP A 177 -15.57 -6.62 15.66
N PRO A 178 -16.60 -6.46 14.80
CA PRO A 178 -16.59 -5.45 13.73
C PRO A 178 -16.44 -4.02 14.25
N TRP A 179 -17.02 -3.72 15.41
CA TRP A 179 -16.98 -2.35 15.95
C TRP A 179 -15.59 -1.98 16.46
N SER A 180 -14.98 -2.83 17.27
CA SER A 180 -13.61 -2.58 17.76
C SER A 180 -12.59 -2.61 16.64
N ASN A 181 -12.77 -3.49 15.63
CA ASN A 181 -11.94 -3.51 14.43
C ASN A 181 -12.05 -2.16 13.68
N LEU A 182 -13.28 -1.70 13.40
CA LEU A 182 -13.51 -0.44 12.68
C LEU A 182 -12.86 0.75 13.40
N GLN A 183 -12.90 0.82 14.72
CA GLN A 183 -12.26 1.89 15.48
C GLN A 183 -10.73 1.95 15.26
N VAL A 184 -10.09 0.81 15.02
CA VAL A 184 -8.65 0.73 14.76
C VAL A 184 -8.32 1.06 13.29
N VAL A 185 -9.20 0.66 12.37
CA VAL A 185 -8.94 0.73 10.91
C VAL A 185 -9.36 2.06 10.32
N ILE A 186 -10.45 2.69 10.81
CA ILE A 186 -11.06 3.85 10.16
C ILE A 186 -10.14 5.08 10.11
N GLY A 187 -9.40 5.36 11.18
CA GLY A 187 -8.49 6.50 11.24
C GLY A 187 -7.41 6.44 10.17
N PRO A 188 -6.58 5.38 10.15
CA PRO A 188 -5.60 5.15 9.09
C PRO A 188 -6.21 5.14 7.68
N ALA A 189 -7.36 4.48 7.50
CA ALA A 189 -8.03 4.38 6.21
C ALA A 189 -8.52 5.73 5.69
N VAL A 190 -9.05 6.60 6.56
CA VAL A 190 -9.47 7.96 6.19
C VAL A 190 -8.28 8.80 5.75
N VAL A 191 -7.18 8.78 6.50
CA VAL A 191 -5.98 9.55 6.17
C VAL A 191 -5.40 9.14 4.82
N LEU A 192 -5.20 7.85 4.61
CA LEU A 192 -4.71 7.31 3.35
C LEU A 192 -5.72 7.55 2.21
N GLY A 193 -7.00 7.34 2.49
CA GLY A 193 -8.09 7.54 1.53
C GLY A 193 -8.26 8.98 1.06
N LEU A 194 -8.12 9.97 1.93
CA LEU A 194 -8.18 11.39 1.56
C LEU A 194 -7.01 11.79 0.65
N GLY A 195 -5.79 11.32 0.96
CA GLY A 195 -4.64 11.52 0.08
C GLY A 195 -4.88 10.94 -1.32
N GLN A 196 -5.40 9.71 -1.41
CA GLN A 196 -5.75 9.08 -2.69
C GLN A 196 -6.93 9.76 -3.39
N ALA A 197 -7.96 10.22 -2.64
CA ALA A 197 -9.12 10.92 -3.18
C ALA A 197 -8.71 12.17 -3.97
N ALA A 198 -7.65 12.86 -3.53
CA ALA A 198 -7.11 14.02 -4.25
C ALA A 198 -6.55 13.64 -5.63
N TYR A 199 -5.85 12.50 -5.76
CA TYR A 199 -5.39 11.99 -7.05
C TYR A 199 -6.56 11.56 -7.93
N ILE A 200 -7.52 10.81 -7.37
CA ILE A 200 -8.70 10.31 -8.07
C ILE A 200 -9.58 11.46 -8.55
N ALA A 201 -9.86 12.45 -7.71
CA ALA A 201 -10.66 13.61 -8.07
C ALA A 201 -10.06 14.37 -9.26
N ARG A 202 -8.75 14.58 -9.25
CA ARG A 202 -8.04 15.28 -10.32
C ARG A 202 -8.04 14.49 -11.63
N MET A 203 -7.74 13.18 -11.57
CA MET A 203 -7.75 12.32 -12.75
C MET A 203 -9.15 12.18 -13.34
N ALA A 204 -10.14 11.86 -12.51
CA ALA A 204 -11.53 11.70 -12.95
C ALA A 204 -12.10 13.01 -13.52
N ARG A 205 -11.75 14.17 -12.93
CA ARG A 205 -12.15 15.49 -13.45
C ARG A 205 -11.58 15.71 -14.86
N SER A 206 -10.28 15.49 -15.06
CA SER A 206 -9.62 15.67 -16.35
C SER A 206 -10.25 14.77 -17.41
N SER A 207 -10.33 13.48 -17.13
CA SER A 207 -10.91 12.50 -18.03
C SER A 207 -12.38 12.78 -18.33
N LEU A 208 -13.18 13.20 -17.33
CA LEU A 208 -14.59 13.53 -17.56
C LEU A 208 -14.76 14.78 -18.45
N LEU A 209 -13.89 15.79 -18.31
CA LEU A 209 -13.90 16.98 -19.18
C LEU A 209 -13.56 16.65 -20.64
N GLU A 210 -12.68 15.68 -20.88
CA GLU A 210 -12.34 15.19 -22.22
C GLU A 210 -13.51 14.40 -22.80
N VAL A 211 -14.01 13.42 -22.08
CA VAL A 211 -15.08 12.53 -22.53
C VAL A 211 -16.40 13.26 -22.82
N ILE A 212 -16.73 14.30 -22.05
CA ILE A 212 -17.97 15.10 -22.30
C ILE A 212 -17.94 15.79 -23.67
N ARG A 213 -16.78 15.98 -24.27
CA ARG A 213 -16.61 16.62 -25.59
C ARG A 213 -16.66 15.65 -26.76
N GLU A 214 -16.65 14.34 -26.51
CA GLU A 214 -16.66 13.29 -27.51
C GLU A 214 -17.97 13.27 -28.31
N ASP A 215 -17.92 12.88 -29.60
CA ASP A 215 -19.03 12.93 -30.51
C ASP A 215 -20.22 12.02 -30.14
N TYR A 216 -19.92 10.86 -29.54
CA TYR A 216 -20.98 9.97 -29.06
C TYR A 216 -21.76 10.57 -27.88
N VAL A 217 -21.13 11.41 -27.04
CA VAL A 217 -21.81 12.15 -25.97
C VAL A 217 -22.65 13.27 -26.55
N ARG A 218 -22.16 13.96 -27.60
CA ARG A 218 -22.97 14.97 -28.35
C ARG A 218 -24.18 14.34 -29.00
N THR A 219 -23.99 13.17 -29.62
CA THR A 219 -25.10 12.41 -30.26
C THR A 219 -26.16 12.00 -29.23
N ALA A 220 -25.74 11.54 -28.04
CA ALA A 220 -26.70 11.22 -26.99
C ALA A 220 -27.53 12.42 -26.54
N ARG A 221 -26.93 13.62 -26.47
CA ARG A 221 -27.64 14.88 -26.19
C ARG A 221 -28.57 15.26 -27.33
N ALA A 222 -28.12 15.14 -28.58
CA ALA A 222 -28.93 15.45 -29.75
C ALA A 222 -30.19 14.56 -29.85
N LYS A 223 -30.15 13.34 -29.33
CA LYS A 223 -31.29 12.42 -29.18
C LYS A 223 -32.27 12.81 -28.06
N GLY A 224 -32.07 13.95 -27.38
CA GLY A 224 -32.97 14.46 -26.36
C GLY A 224 -32.74 13.90 -24.95
N LEU A 225 -31.64 13.15 -24.71
CA LEU A 225 -31.35 12.66 -23.38
C LEU A 225 -30.97 13.81 -22.44
N SER A 226 -31.54 13.81 -21.24
CA SER A 226 -31.22 14.81 -20.23
C SER A 226 -29.78 14.66 -19.70
N ARG A 227 -29.25 15.73 -19.11
CA ARG A 227 -27.83 15.82 -18.70
C ARG A 227 -27.41 14.72 -17.76
N ARG A 228 -28.25 14.34 -16.79
CA ARG A 228 -27.89 13.33 -15.76
C ARG A 228 -27.64 11.93 -16.35
N PRO A 229 -28.58 11.34 -17.15
CA PRO A 229 -28.34 10.07 -17.83
C PRO A 229 -27.12 10.09 -18.76
N VAL A 230 -26.93 11.19 -19.52
CA VAL A 230 -25.77 11.33 -20.41
C VAL A 230 -24.47 11.23 -19.63
N ILE A 231 -24.39 11.88 -18.48
CA ILE A 231 -23.19 11.81 -17.65
C ILE A 231 -23.02 10.43 -17.02
N ALA A 232 -24.06 9.90 -16.38
CA ALA A 232 -23.98 8.67 -15.60
C ALA A 232 -23.73 7.42 -16.47
N PHE A 233 -24.37 7.34 -17.65
CA PHE A 233 -24.36 6.12 -18.47
C PHE A 233 -23.50 6.21 -19.74
N HIS A 234 -23.16 7.43 -20.21
CA HIS A 234 -22.38 7.60 -21.44
C HIS A 234 -20.99 8.18 -21.18
N ALA A 235 -20.86 9.16 -20.28
CA ALA A 235 -19.57 9.81 -20.04
C ALA A 235 -18.77 9.15 -18.92
N LEU A 236 -19.37 8.93 -17.75
CA LEU A 236 -18.69 8.47 -16.56
C LEU A 236 -18.01 7.09 -16.71
N PRO A 237 -18.65 6.06 -17.31
CA PRO A 237 -17.99 4.76 -17.44
C PRO A 237 -16.66 4.84 -18.20
N ASN A 238 -16.62 5.61 -19.29
CA ASN A 238 -15.40 5.79 -20.08
C ASN A 238 -14.38 6.69 -19.37
N ALA A 239 -14.85 7.72 -18.66
CA ALA A 239 -13.99 8.60 -17.87
C ALA A 239 -13.34 7.89 -16.67
N LEU A 240 -13.91 6.79 -16.18
CA LEU A 240 -13.35 6.03 -15.07
C LEU A 240 -12.25 5.04 -15.48
N LEU A 241 -12.06 4.72 -16.76
CA LEU A 241 -11.01 3.78 -17.18
C LEU A 241 -9.60 4.21 -16.71
N PRO A 242 -9.16 5.48 -16.92
CA PRO A 242 -7.88 5.94 -16.39
C PRO A 242 -7.84 5.96 -14.84
N VAL A 243 -8.99 6.16 -14.19
CA VAL A 243 -9.09 6.15 -12.72
C VAL A 243 -8.86 4.75 -12.16
N ILE A 244 -9.38 3.71 -12.81
CA ILE A 244 -9.15 2.31 -12.42
C ILE A 244 -7.66 1.98 -12.49
N THR A 245 -7.00 2.39 -13.59
CA THR A 245 -5.55 2.22 -13.76
C THR A 245 -4.76 2.91 -12.64
N LEU A 246 -5.10 4.18 -12.38
CA LEU A 246 -4.48 4.97 -11.31
C LEU A 246 -4.70 4.32 -9.94
N SER A 247 -5.92 3.81 -9.67
CA SER A 247 -6.23 3.15 -8.39
C SER A 247 -5.35 1.94 -8.10
N GLY A 248 -4.97 1.19 -9.14
CA GLY A 248 -4.03 0.09 -9.00
C GLY A 248 -2.63 0.55 -8.56
N ILE A 249 -2.14 1.62 -9.16
CA ILE A 249 -0.86 2.23 -8.77
C ILE A 249 -0.96 2.75 -7.33
N LEU A 250 -2.06 3.42 -6.98
CA LEU A 250 -2.28 3.95 -5.63
C LEU A 250 -2.38 2.86 -4.58
N LEU A 251 -2.95 1.69 -4.89
CA LEU A 251 -2.96 0.54 -3.98
C LEU A 251 -1.55 0.11 -3.56
N GLY A 252 -0.62 0.11 -4.50
CA GLY A 252 0.78 -0.16 -4.19
C GLY A 252 1.42 0.91 -3.29
N PHE A 253 1.14 2.18 -3.55
CA PHE A 253 1.61 3.28 -2.70
C PHE A 253 0.99 3.26 -1.30
N VAL A 254 -0.23 2.73 -1.13
CA VAL A 254 -0.85 2.56 0.19
C VAL A 254 -0.03 1.64 1.07
N LEU A 255 0.48 0.53 0.54
CA LEU A 255 1.29 -0.41 1.32
C LEU A 255 2.52 0.26 1.92
N ALA A 256 3.24 1.08 1.13
CA ALA A 256 4.37 1.84 1.62
C ALA A 256 3.94 3.01 2.53
N GLY A 257 2.87 3.72 2.16
CA GLY A 257 2.32 4.86 2.91
C GLY A 257 1.67 4.46 4.23
N SER A 258 1.23 3.21 4.37
CA SER A 258 0.63 2.71 5.61
C SER A 258 1.65 2.65 6.76
N ILE A 259 2.93 2.43 6.48
CA ILE A 259 3.98 2.29 7.49
C ILE A 259 3.98 3.46 8.50
N PRO A 260 4.19 4.72 8.07
CA PRO A 260 4.19 5.85 9.00
C PRO A 260 2.79 6.18 9.55
N VAL A 261 1.73 5.87 8.81
CA VAL A 261 0.35 6.13 9.26
C VAL A 261 -0.08 5.12 10.35
N GLU A 262 0.15 3.82 10.16
CA GLU A 262 -0.09 2.82 11.19
C GLU A 262 0.70 3.12 12.46
N ARG A 263 1.94 3.62 12.33
CA ARG A 263 2.74 4.05 13.48
C ARG A 263 2.13 5.23 14.20
N ALA A 264 1.63 6.24 13.47
CA ALA A 264 1.01 7.44 14.03
C ALA A 264 -0.26 7.11 14.84
N PHE A 265 -1.07 6.15 14.36
CA PHE A 265 -2.28 5.70 15.05
C PHE A 265 -2.02 4.61 16.10
N GLY A 266 -0.82 4.02 16.16
CA GLY A 266 -0.54 2.85 17.00
C GLY A 266 -1.22 1.57 16.54
N THR A 267 -1.65 1.51 15.27
CA THR A 267 -2.37 0.36 14.70
C THR A 267 -1.45 -0.83 14.49
N PRO A 268 -1.72 -2.02 15.07
CA PRO A 268 -0.79 -3.16 15.10
C PRO A 268 -0.75 -3.96 13.78
N GLY A 269 -0.63 -3.27 12.64
CA GLY A 269 -0.50 -3.89 11.31
C GLY A 269 0.95 -4.21 10.91
N LEU A 270 1.14 -4.58 9.63
CA LEU A 270 2.47 -4.86 9.06
C LEU A 270 3.30 -3.60 8.88
N GLY A 271 2.69 -2.44 8.64
CA GLY A 271 3.38 -1.16 8.59
C GLY A 271 4.00 -0.79 9.93
N TYR A 272 3.27 -0.99 11.02
CA TYR A 272 3.80 -0.83 12.37
C TYR A 272 4.94 -1.81 12.65
N ALA A 273 4.80 -3.08 12.25
CA ALA A 273 5.86 -4.08 12.37
C ALA A 273 7.12 -3.70 11.60
N MET A 274 6.96 -3.21 10.36
CA MET A 274 8.06 -2.72 9.54
C MET A 274 8.78 -1.54 10.21
N PHE A 275 8.03 -0.54 10.69
CA PHE A 275 8.62 0.60 11.40
C PHE A 275 9.45 0.16 12.61
N THR A 276 8.91 -0.79 13.36
CA THR A 276 9.61 -1.34 14.54
C THR A 276 10.86 -2.10 14.14
N ALA A 277 10.78 -2.96 13.10
CA ALA A 277 11.93 -3.70 12.59
C ALA A 277 13.06 -2.76 12.11
N VAL A 278 12.71 -1.65 11.45
CA VAL A 278 13.69 -0.62 11.05
C VAL A 278 14.35 0.01 12.28
N SER A 279 13.55 0.37 13.29
CA SER A 279 14.04 1.02 14.52
C SER A 279 14.95 0.10 15.34
N GLU A 280 14.62 -1.18 15.38
CA GLU A 280 15.39 -2.23 16.07
C GLU A 280 16.52 -2.80 15.22
N ARG A 281 16.61 -2.44 13.93
CA ARG A 281 17.55 -3.03 12.94
C ARG A 281 17.38 -4.54 12.77
N ASP A 282 16.15 -5.03 12.87
CA ASP A 282 15.83 -6.44 12.64
C ASP A 282 15.84 -6.74 11.14
N VAL A 283 17.02 -7.07 10.62
CA VAL A 283 17.27 -7.27 9.20
C VAL A 283 16.40 -8.39 8.62
N PHE A 284 16.14 -9.47 9.37
CA PHE A 284 15.32 -10.59 8.89
C PHE A 284 13.86 -10.19 8.71
N VAL A 285 13.29 -9.50 9.69
CA VAL A 285 11.92 -8.98 9.58
C VAL A 285 11.84 -7.97 8.45
N MET A 286 12.79 -7.02 8.36
CA MET A 286 12.83 -6.02 7.30
C MET A 286 12.89 -6.69 5.92
N GLN A 287 13.80 -7.63 5.71
CA GLN A 287 14.00 -8.32 4.43
C GLN A 287 12.71 -8.99 3.94
N ASN A 288 12.07 -9.75 4.82
CA ASN A 288 10.87 -10.50 4.47
C ASN A 288 9.64 -9.62 4.29
N LEU A 289 9.46 -8.56 5.09
CA LEU A 289 8.34 -7.63 4.92
C LEU A 289 8.49 -6.77 3.66
N VAL A 290 9.70 -6.28 3.34
CA VAL A 290 9.95 -5.54 2.09
C VAL A 290 9.68 -6.44 0.87
N PHE A 291 10.17 -7.68 0.92
CA PHE A 291 9.91 -8.65 -0.13
C PHE A 291 8.42 -8.96 -0.26
N LEU A 292 7.71 -9.18 0.85
CA LEU A 292 6.26 -9.38 0.87
C LEU A 292 5.51 -8.21 0.21
N TYR A 293 5.85 -6.98 0.59
CA TYR A 293 5.23 -5.79 0.00
C TYR A 293 5.47 -5.70 -1.51
N ALA A 294 6.67 -6.05 -1.97
CA ALA A 294 6.98 -6.09 -3.39
C ALA A 294 6.17 -7.16 -4.13
N VAL A 295 6.05 -8.36 -3.57
CA VAL A 295 5.23 -9.45 -4.13
C VAL A 295 3.76 -9.02 -4.21
N VAL A 296 3.20 -8.47 -3.13
CA VAL A 296 1.82 -7.99 -3.09
C VAL A 296 1.62 -6.87 -4.13
N PHE A 297 2.57 -5.93 -4.24
CA PHE A 297 2.53 -4.87 -5.26
C PHE A 297 2.48 -5.44 -6.68
N VAL A 298 3.32 -6.41 -7.00
CA VAL A 298 3.33 -7.07 -8.32
C VAL A 298 2.01 -7.79 -8.58
N LEU A 299 1.48 -8.52 -7.60
CA LEU A 299 0.20 -9.22 -7.73
C LEU A 299 -0.96 -8.25 -7.95
N LEU A 300 -0.99 -7.13 -7.21
CA LEU A 300 -2.00 -6.08 -7.38
C LEU A 300 -1.92 -5.45 -8.77
N ASN A 301 -0.72 -5.17 -9.30
CA ASN A 301 -0.57 -4.65 -10.65
C ASN A 301 -1.06 -5.65 -11.71
N ILE A 302 -0.74 -6.94 -11.57
CA ILE A 302 -1.27 -7.98 -12.46
C ILE A 302 -2.80 -8.01 -12.39
N LEU A 303 -3.39 -7.97 -11.19
CA LEU A 303 -4.84 -7.94 -11.01
C LEU A 303 -5.49 -6.75 -11.71
N VAL A 304 -4.91 -5.57 -11.58
CA VAL A 304 -5.39 -4.34 -12.23
C VAL A 304 -5.27 -4.46 -13.76
N ASP A 305 -4.14 -4.94 -14.28
CA ASP A 305 -3.94 -5.15 -15.71
C ASP A 305 -4.99 -6.13 -16.28
N LEU A 306 -5.30 -7.21 -15.56
CA LEU A 306 -6.33 -8.17 -15.94
C LEU A 306 -7.74 -7.55 -15.88
N THR A 307 -8.01 -6.72 -14.87
CA THR A 307 -9.28 -6.00 -14.74
C THR A 307 -9.48 -5.03 -15.91
N ILE A 308 -8.44 -4.27 -16.28
CA ILE A 308 -8.49 -3.36 -17.42
C ILE A 308 -8.69 -4.12 -18.72
N ALA A 309 -7.96 -5.22 -18.94
CA ALA A 309 -8.12 -6.06 -20.13
C ALA A 309 -9.50 -6.73 -20.22
N TRP A 310 -10.19 -6.90 -19.09
CA TRP A 310 -11.57 -7.39 -19.04
C TRP A 310 -12.57 -6.26 -19.36
N LEU A 311 -12.35 -5.05 -18.84
CA LEU A 311 -13.23 -3.89 -19.04
C LEU A 311 -13.09 -3.26 -20.44
N ASP A 312 -11.88 -3.25 -21.01
CA ASP A 312 -11.61 -2.72 -22.36
C ASP A 312 -11.10 -3.81 -23.30
N PRO A 313 -12.00 -4.42 -24.12
CA PRO A 313 -11.62 -5.44 -25.07
C PRO A 313 -10.61 -4.99 -26.15
N ARG A 314 -10.44 -3.69 -26.37
CA ARG A 314 -9.53 -3.15 -27.41
C ARG A 314 -8.07 -3.41 -27.08
N ILE A 315 -7.74 -3.55 -25.80
CA ILE A 315 -6.37 -3.83 -25.34
C ILE A 315 -5.92 -5.26 -25.66
N ARG A 316 -6.85 -6.17 -25.95
CA ARG A 316 -6.57 -7.60 -26.21
C ARG A 316 -5.88 -7.86 -27.54
N TYR A 317 -5.86 -6.93 -28.46
CA TYR A 317 -5.39 -7.08 -29.84
C TYR A 317 -4.06 -6.39 -30.12
N ARG A 318 -3.38 -5.87 -29.11
CA ARG A 318 -2.00 -5.40 -29.13
C ARG A 318 -1.13 -6.27 -28.19
#